data_77d9c265b1c863e72af86c6764a04ee0
#
_entry.id   77d9c265b1c863e72af86c6764a04ee0
#
_cell.length_a   1.000
_cell.length_b   1.000
_cell.length_c   1.000
_cell.angle_alpha   90.00
_cell.angle_beta   90.00
_cell.angle_gamma   90.00
#
_symmetry.space_group_name_H-M   'P 1'
#
loop_
_entity.id
_entity.type
_entity.pdbx_description
1 polymer ?
#
loop_
_entity_poly.entity_id
_entity_poly.type
_entity_poly.pdbx_seq_one_letter_code
_entity_poly.pdbx_strand_id
1 'polypeptide(L)'
;MRAVITSRRELTPDLWILRLRPEQKLEFVPGQYVAVGLPGPSRLTERPYSIASSPHDPELEFFLERVEGGELSPQLYELPVGSEVYVRRQAKGRLVFDRNSGRRDHFMVATVTGVAPFVSMIRTLAAEAQAGAVIPYRIALLHAASRPEEFGYLEELTELARRYDWFRYIPTVSRPWQAPGWEGERGRAEDVSRKYLDQLGFRPEETVVYLCGNPNMIVNLEGLLLRAGFDAHAIRREMYWPSGAPVGPHSV
;
A
#
# COMPACT_ATOMS: atom_id res chain seq x y z
N MET A 1 7.69 12.85 17.56
CA MET A 1 9.16 12.82 17.43
C MET A 1 9.57 13.51 16.14
N ARG A 2 10.78 14.04 16.09
CA ARG A 2 11.32 14.60 14.84
C ARG A 2 11.80 13.49 13.93
N ALA A 3 11.80 13.77 12.64
CA ALA A 3 12.42 12.93 11.62
C ALA A 3 13.03 13.84 10.54
N VAL A 4 14.06 13.36 9.86
CA VAL A 4 14.72 14.09 8.78
C VAL A 4 14.41 13.41 7.45
N ILE A 5 14.10 14.18 6.42
CA ILE A 5 13.97 13.70 5.05
C ILE A 5 15.35 13.26 4.55
N THR A 6 15.54 11.98 4.29
CA THR A 6 16.82 11.41 3.84
C THR A 6 16.87 11.17 2.35
N SER A 7 15.73 10.89 1.74
CA SER A 7 15.65 10.74 0.29
C SER A 7 14.26 11.03 -0.24
N ARG A 8 14.21 11.41 -1.50
CA ARG A 8 13.00 11.66 -2.24
C ARG A 8 13.18 11.18 -3.67
N ARG A 9 12.22 10.41 -4.17
CA ARG A 9 12.20 9.93 -5.55
C ARG A 9 10.86 10.27 -6.19
N GLU A 10 10.88 11.17 -7.15
CA GLU A 10 9.69 11.53 -7.93
C GLU A 10 9.42 10.48 -9.02
N LEU A 11 8.15 10.17 -9.23
CA LEU A 11 7.67 9.24 -10.24
C LEU A 11 6.88 9.98 -11.32
N THR A 12 5.97 10.83 -10.86
CA THR A 12 5.19 11.78 -11.66
C THR A 12 5.17 13.12 -10.94
N PRO A 13 4.65 14.20 -11.54
CA PRO A 13 4.50 15.48 -10.84
C PRO A 13 3.71 15.42 -9.52
N ASP A 14 2.88 14.38 -9.36
CA ASP A 14 1.99 14.24 -8.21
C ASP A 14 2.31 13.03 -7.32
N LEU A 15 3.19 12.11 -7.76
CA LEU A 15 3.52 10.89 -7.05
C LEU A 15 5.02 10.82 -6.73
N TRP A 16 5.33 10.55 -5.47
CA TRP A 16 6.73 10.39 -5.04
C TRP A 16 6.88 9.41 -3.88
N ILE A 17 8.07 8.88 -3.73
CA ILE A 17 8.49 8.09 -2.58
C ILE A 17 9.36 8.97 -1.69
N LEU A 18 9.06 8.98 -0.40
CA LEU A 18 9.73 9.75 0.63
C LEU A 18 10.32 8.82 1.68
N ARG A 19 11.60 9.04 2.04
CA ARG A 19 12.23 8.38 3.18
C ARG A 19 12.49 9.36 4.30
N LEU A 20 12.19 8.91 5.51
CA LEU A 20 12.39 9.67 6.74
C LEU A 20 13.23 8.86 7.72
N ARG A 21 14.23 9.51 8.32
CA ARG A 21 14.96 8.96 9.46
C ARG A 21 14.43 9.60 10.74
N PRO A 22 13.63 8.85 11.54
CA PRO A 22 13.16 9.34 12.83
C PRO A 22 14.31 9.40 13.85
N GLU A 23 14.23 10.32 14.82
CA GLU A 23 15.20 10.42 15.92
C GLU A 23 15.24 9.17 16.82
N GLN A 24 14.17 8.38 16.83
CA GLN A 24 14.05 7.09 17.50
C GLN A 24 13.34 6.11 16.56
N LYS A 25 13.80 4.87 16.54
CA LYS A 25 13.15 3.84 15.73
C LYS A 25 11.67 3.72 16.09
N LEU A 26 10.81 3.73 15.07
CA LEU A 26 9.39 3.48 15.26
C LEU A 26 9.12 1.98 15.18
N GLU A 27 8.53 1.44 16.23
CA GLU A 27 8.03 0.06 16.22
C GLU A 27 6.64 0.02 15.57
N PHE A 28 6.46 -0.89 14.62
CA PHE A 28 5.19 -1.06 13.92
C PHE A 28 5.03 -2.47 13.35
N VAL A 29 3.79 -2.83 13.06
CA VAL A 29 3.45 -4.07 12.36
C VAL A 29 3.29 -3.77 10.87
N PRO A 30 3.84 -4.58 9.94
CA PRO A 30 3.69 -4.37 8.50
C PRO A 30 2.24 -4.18 8.09
N GLY A 31 1.97 -3.10 7.34
CA GLY A 31 0.64 -2.70 6.95
C GLY A 31 0.03 -1.56 7.76
N GLN A 32 0.64 -1.18 8.88
CA GLN A 32 0.23 -0.01 9.65
C GLN A 32 0.63 1.31 9.00
N TYR A 33 -0.06 2.38 9.40
CA TYR A 33 0.26 3.76 9.05
C TYR A 33 0.76 4.54 10.27
N VAL A 34 1.41 5.67 10.00
CA VAL A 34 1.77 6.65 11.03
C VAL A 34 1.41 8.05 10.55
N ALA A 35 1.05 8.95 11.47
CA ALA A 35 0.84 10.34 11.11
C ALA A 35 2.19 11.06 10.94
N VAL A 36 2.36 11.69 9.78
CA VAL A 36 3.45 12.62 9.46
C VAL A 36 2.88 14.03 9.42
N GLY A 37 3.64 15.02 9.89
CA GLY A 37 3.14 16.37 9.98
C GLY A 37 4.23 17.45 9.89
N LEU A 38 3.75 18.66 9.65
CA LEU A 38 4.54 19.89 9.60
C LEU A 38 3.98 20.93 10.59
N PRO A 39 4.81 21.83 11.13
CA PRO A 39 4.32 22.96 11.92
C PRO A 39 3.32 23.79 11.09
N GLY A 40 2.12 23.97 11.61
CA GLY A 40 1.13 24.90 11.08
C GLY A 40 1.07 26.19 11.89
N PRO A 41 0.24 27.16 11.49
CA PRO A 41 0.16 28.47 12.13
C PRO A 41 -0.19 28.44 13.63
N SER A 42 -1.03 27.47 14.04
CA SER A 42 -1.49 27.34 15.43
C SER A 42 -1.33 25.93 15.99
N ARG A 43 -1.15 24.94 15.14
CA ARG A 43 -1.01 23.54 15.52
C ARG A 43 -0.24 22.76 14.45
N LEU A 44 0.16 21.55 14.81
CA LEU A 44 0.75 20.61 13.85
C LEU A 44 -0.33 20.19 12.83
N THR A 45 -0.04 20.39 11.54
CA THR A 45 -0.84 19.84 10.45
C THR A 45 -0.30 18.44 10.14
N GLU A 46 -1.09 17.41 10.36
CA GLU A 46 -0.65 16.02 10.20
C GLU A 46 -1.68 15.17 9.43
N ARG A 47 -1.19 14.17 8.70
CA ARG A 47 -2.00 13.18 7.98
C ARG A 47 -1.43 11.77 8.16
N PRO A 48 -2.28 10.75 8.20
CA PRO A 48 -1.85 9.36 8.23
C PRO A 48 -1.29 8.95 6.87
N TYR A 49 -0.17 8.24 6.89
CA TYR A 49 0.45 7.63 5.70
C TYR A 49 0.85 6.20 6.02
N SER A 50 0.46 5.26 5.16
CA SER A 50 0.83 3.86 5.30
C SER A 50 2.33 3.69 5.08
N ILE A 51 2.96 2.93 5.97
CA ILE A 51 4.39 2.69 5.97
C ILE A 51 4.70 1.61 4.91
N ALA A 52 5.61 1.92 3.99
CA ALA A 52 6.07 1.01 2.93
C ALA A 52 7.37 0.28 3.29
N SER A 53 8.18 0.83 4.21
CA SER A 53 9.38 0.15 4.70
C SER A 53 9.04 -1.09 5.53
N SER A 54 10.00 -2.02 5.64
CA SER A 54 9.92 -3.11 6.62
C SER A 54 10.21 -2.59 8.04
N PRO A 55 9.66 -3.18 9.12
CA PRO A 55 10.06 -2.87 10.49
C PRO A 55 11.55 -3.12 10.78
N HIS A 56 12.22 -3.88 9.92
CA HIS A 56 13.66 -4.13 10.02
C HIS A 56 14.51 -2.96 9.49
N ASP A 57 13.91 -2.10 8.67
CA ASP A 57 14.60 -0.95 8.08
C ASP A 57 14.82 0.15 9.14
N PRO A 58 15.96 0.87 9.08
CA PRO A 58 16.24 1.98 9.98
C PRO A 58 15.44 3.25 9.65
N GLU A 59 14.89 3.34 8.46
CA GLU A 59 14.15 4.48 7.92
C GLU A 59 12.71 4.10 7.60
N LEU A 60 11.83 5.07 7.75
CA LEU A 60 10.44 4.96 7.30
C LEU A 60 10.37 5.36 5.83
N GLU A 61 9.64 4.59 5.04
CA GLU A 61 9.38 4.91 3.64
C GLU A 61 7.88 5.04 3.40
N PHE A 62 7.51 6.00 2.59
CA PHE A 62 6.13 6.31 2.24
C PHE A 62 5.98 6.51 0.75
N PHE A 63 4.87 6.06 0.17
CA PHE A 63 4.48 6.38 -1.18
C PHE A 63 3.34 7.38 -1.13
N LEU A 64 3.58 8.58 -1.62
CA LEU A 64 2.75 9.75 -1.39
C LEU A 64 2.17 10.30 -2.69
N GLU A 65 1.00 10.92 -2.56
CA GLU A 65 0.35 11.69 -3.63
C GLU A 65 0.21 13.15 -3.20
N ARG A 66 0.58 14.07 -4.10
CA ARG A 66 0.33 15.51 -3.94
C ARG A 66 -1.12 15.81 -4.25
N VAL A 67 -1.91 15.99 -3.22
CA VAL A 67 -3.33 16.31 -3.34
C VAL A 67 -3.48 17.80 -3.58
N GLU A 68 -4.02 18.18 -4.74
CA GLU A 68 -4.31 19.59 -5.07
C GLU A 68 -5.25 20.20 -4.03
N GLY A 69 -4.90 21.37 -3.50
CA GLY A 69 -5.65 22.02 -2.43
C GLY A 69 -5.53 21.34 -1.05
N GLY A 70 -4.74 20.28 -0.93
CA GLY A 70 -4.45 19.63 0.35
C GLY A 70 -3.58 20.51 1.26
N GLU A 71 -3.80 20.41 2.58
CA GLU A 71 -3.05 21.22 3.55
C GLU A 71 -1.61 20.75 3.75
N LEU A 72 -1.32 19.44 3.69
CA LEU A 72 -0.01 18.89 4.05
C LEU A 72 0.80 18.42 2.83
N SER A 73 0.22 17.58 1.97
CA SER A 73 1.01 16.92 0.93
C SER A 73 1.66 17.88 -0.06
N PRO A 74 1.09 19.05 -0.44
CA PRO A 74 1.82 20.02 -1.25
C PRO A 74 3.02 20.64 -0.51
N GLN A 75 2.86 20.96 0.77
CA GLN A 75 3.95 21.52 1.56
C GLN A 75 5.07 20.50 1.78
N LEU A 76 4.71 19.25 2.08
CA LEU A 76 5.66 18.15 2.24
C LEU A 76 6.44 17.87 0.94
N TYR A 77 5.75 18.02 -0.19
CA TYR A 77 6.34 17.88 -1.53
C TYR A 77 7.42 18.92 -1.82
N GLU A 78 7.30 20.16 -1.34
CA GLU A 78 8.26 21.25 -1.58
C GLU A 78 9.51 21.16 -0.67
N LEU A 79 9.50 20.33 0.37
CA LEU A 79 10.61 20.24 1.30
C LEU A 79 11.83 19.55 0.68
N PRO A 80 13.04 20.15 0.76
CA PRO A 80 14.25 19.49 0.31
C PRO A 80 14.69 18.36 1.25
N VAL A 81 15.56 17.49 0.75
CA VAL A 81 16.29 16.51 1.57
C VAL A 81 17.07 17.26 2.66
N GLY A 82 17.07 16.73 3.87
CA GLY A 82 17.63 17.37 5.06
C GLY A 82 16.62 18.15 5.90
N SER A 83 15.41 18.40 5.38
CA SER A 83 14.35 19.08 6.14
C SER A 83 13.84 18.22 7.30
N GLU A 84 13.48 18.90 8.40
CA GLU A 84 12.82 18.25 9.54
C GLU A 84 11.31 18.19 9.36
N VAL A 85 10.74 17.04 9.71
CA VAL A 85 9.29 16.79 9.78
C VAL A 85 8.95 16.13 11.13
N TYR A 86 7.67 16.03 11.44
CA TYR A 86 7.20 15.36 12.65
C TYR A 86 6.54 14.03 12.30
N VAL A 87 6.84 13.00 13.09
CA VAL A 87 6.21 11.67 13.00
C VAL A 87 5.63 11.33 14.36
N ARG A 88 4.40 10.79 14.41
CA ARG A 88 3.83 10.30 15.67
C ARG A 88 4.65 9.11 16.18
N ARG A 89 4.74 8.98 17.52
CA ARG A 89 5.51 7.89 18.18
C ARG A 89 4.80 6.53 18.13
N GLN A 90 3.57 6.48 17.65
CA GLN A 90 2.77 5.26 17.60
C GLN A 90 2.18 5.08 16.21
N ALA A 91 2.49 3.95 15.59
CA ALA A 91 1.82 3.47 14.40
C ALA A 91 0.43 2.93 14.74
N LYS A 92 -0.50 3.02 13.79
CA LYS A 92 -1.89 2.58 13.90
C LYS A 92 -2.32 1.84 12.64
N GLY A 93 -3.52 1.31 12.64
CA GLY A 93 -4.12 0.61 11.50
C GLY A 93 -4.36 -0.86 11.77
N ARG A 94 -5.39 -1.41 11.09
CA ARG A 94 -5.80 -2.81 11.22
C ARG A 94 -5.57 -3.60 9.94
N LEU A 95 -5.07 -2.95 8.88
CA LEU A 95 -4.71 -3.61 7.63
C LEU A 95 -3.34 -4.28 7.80
N VAL A 96 -3.25 -5.31 8.62
CA VAL A 96 -2.03 -6.05 8.90
C VAL A 96 -2.12 -7.47 8.35
N PHE A 97 -0.98 -8.07 8.03
CA PHE A 97 -0.92 -9.44 7.51
C PHE A 97 -1.44 -10.43 8.56
N ASP A 98 -2.48 -11.17 8.23
CA ASP A 98 -3.14 -12.10 9.14
C ASP A 98 -2.48 -13.48 9.13
N ARG A 99 -1.55 -13.68 10.04
CA ARG A 99 -0.85 -14.96 10.23
C ARG A 99 -1.69 -16.00 10.98
N ASN A 100 -2.78 -15.57 11.61
CA ASN A 100 -3.58 -16.39 12.54
C ASN A 100 -4.93 -16.81 11.95
N SER A 101 -5.23 -16.45 10.70
CA SER A 101 -6.49 -16.79 10.05
C SER A 101 -6.66 -18.30 9.79
N GLY A 102 -5.58 -19.08 9.85
CA GLY A 102 -5.55 -20.46 9.37
C GLY A 102 -5.65 -20.61 7.85
N ARG A 103 -5.77 -19.51 7.11
CA ARG A 103 -5.88 -19.47 5.65
C ARG A 103 -4.49 -19.36 5.03
N ARG A 104 -4.30 -20.10 3.93
CA ARG A 104 -3.02 -20.13 3.22
C ARG A 104 -2.91 -19.04 2.16
N ASP A 105 -4.03 -18.67 1.56
CA ASP A 105 -4.08 -17.80 0.40
C ASP A 105 -4.35 -16.35 0.83
N HIS A 106 -3.55 -15.41 0.30
CA HIS A 106 -3.66 -14.00 0.60
C HIS A 106 -3.73 -13.21 -0.70
N PHE A 107 -4.90 -12.63 -1.00
CA PHE A 107 -5.12 -11.82 -2.19
C PHE A 107 -5.16 -10.34 -1.81
N MET A 108 -4.16 -9.59 -2.27
CA MET A 108 -4.01 -8.16 -2.00
C MET A 108 -4.37 -7.36 -3.24
N VAL A 109 -5.17 -6.32 -3.09
CA VAL A 109 -5.56 -5.44 -4.19
C VAL A 109 -5.32 -3.99 -3.79
N ALA A 110 -4.52 -3.29 -4.59
CA ALA A 110 -4.15 -1.90 -4.37
C ALA A 110 -4.43 -1.02 -5.58
N THR A 111 -4.68 0.26 -5.32
CA THR A 111 -4.60 1.30 -6.36
C THR A 111 -3.50 2.30 -6.01
N VAL A 112 -2.59 2.56 -6.96
CA VAL A 112 -1.50 3.53 -6.88
C VAL A 112 -0.77 3.50 -5.52
N THR A 113 -0.89 4.56 -4.71
CA THR A 113 -0.24 4.67 -3.39
C THR A 113 -0.77 3.68 -2.35
N GLY A 114 -1.96 3.11 -2.56
CA GLY A 114 -2.53 2.05 -1.71
C GLY A 114 -1.71 0.76 -1.66
N VAL A 115 -0.68 0.64 -2.49
CA VAL A 115 0.27 -0.48 -2.45
C VAL A 115 1.21 -0.43 -1.22
N ALA A 116 1.41 0.75 -0.62
CA ALA A 116 2.40 0.96 0.44
C ALA A 116 2.32 -0.05 1.60
N PRO A 117 1.16 -0.33 2.23
CA PRO A 117 1.07 -1.31 3.30
C PRO A 117 1.44 -2.72 2.83
N PHE A 118 1.14 -3.07 1.59
CA PHE A 118 1.48 -4.39 1.03
C PHE A 118 2.96 -4.52 0.72
N VAL A 119 3.62 -3.45 0.26
CA VAL A 119 5.08 -3.42 0.11
C VAL A 119 5.77 -3.71 1.45
N SER A 120 5.32 -3.09 2.53
CA SER A 120 5.82 -3.36 3.89
C SER A 120 5.66 -4.83 4.28
N MET A 121 4.50 -5.43 4.02
CA MET A 121 4.23 -6.85 4.30
C MET A 121 5.15 -7.77 3.48
N ILE A 122 5.24 -7.55 2.18
CA ILE A 122 6.06 -8.38 1.28
C ILE A 122 7.55 -8.26 1.59
N ARG A 123 8.07 -7.06 1.83
CA ARG A 123 9.46 -6.83 2.25
C ARG A 123 9.80 -7.57 3.54
N THR A 124 8.87 -7.56 4.50
CA THR A 124 9.06 -8.24 5.79
C THR A 124 9.10 -9.75 5.60
N LEU A 125 8.18 -10.33 4.84
CA LEU A 125 8.16 -11.76 4.53
C LEU A 125 9.40 -12.17 3.71
N ALA A 126 9.84 -11.33 2.77
CA ALA A 126 11.06 -11.57 2.01
C ALA A 126 12.33 -11.56 2.90
N ALA A 127 12.40 -10.64 3.87
CA ALA A 127 13.49 -10.62 4.84
C ALA A 127 13.48 -11.86 5.75
N GLU A 128 12.31 -12.31 6.20
CA GLU A 128 12.15 -13.56 6.96
C GLU A 128 12.61 -14.78 6.12
N ALA A 129 12.20 -14.86 4.84
CA ALA A 129 12.63 -15.92 3.93
C ALA A 129 14.15 -15.91 3.71
N GLN A 130 14.77 -14.73 3.57
CA GLN A 130 16.22 -14.58 3.47
C GLN A 130 16.95 -15.05 4.74
N ALA A 131 16.33 -14.88 5.90
CA ALA A 131 16.82 -15.38 7.18
C ALA A 131 16.57 -16.90 7.40
N GLY A 132 16.01 -17.59 6.39
CA GLY A 132 15.79 -19.04 6.41
C GLY A 132 14.40 -19.47 6.88
N ALA A 133 13.47 -18.53 7.10
CA ALA A 133 12.09 -18.90 7.45
C ALA A 133 11.35 -19.47 6.23
N VAL A 134 10.56 -20.50 6.45
CA VAL A 134 9.61 -21.02 5.46
C VAL A 134 8.38 -20.13 5.46
N ILE A 135 8.02 -19.59 4.30
CA ILE A 135 6.79 -18.81 4.12
C ILE A 135 5.69 -19.78 3.64
N PRO A 136 4.72 -20.16 4.50
CA PRO A 136 3.73 -21.20 4.17
C PRO A 136 2.53 -20.65 3.37
N TYR A 137 2.58 -19.40 2.97
CA TYR A 137 1.50 -18.67 2.30
C TYR A 137 1.67 -18.64 0.79
N ARG A 138 0.54 -18.52 0.06
CA ARG A 138 0.51 -18.10 -1.35
C ARG A 138 -0.06 -16.68 -1.40
N ILE A 139 0.71 -15.75 -1.90
CA ILE A 139 0.36 -14.33 -1.89
C ILE A 139 0.30 -13.81 -3.32
N ALA A 140 -0.81 -13.17 -3.68
CA ALA A 140 -0.93 -12.46 -4.94
C ALA A 140 -1.29 -10.99 -4.68
N LEU A 141 -0.52 -10.08 -5.27
CA LEU A 141 -0.75 -8.63 -5.21
C LEU A 141 -1.14 -8.11 -6.58
N LEU A 142 -2.42 -7.76 -6.73
CA LEU A 142 -2.95 -7.01 -7.85
C LEU A 142 -2.77 -5.51 -7.56
N HIS A 143 -1.90 -4.86 -8.31
CA HIS A 143 -1.62 -3.44 -8.18
C HIS A 143 -2.13 -2.71 -9.42
N ALA A 144 -3.15 -1.88 -9.25
CA ALA A 144 -3.77 -1.13 -10.33
C ALA A 144 -3.31 0.33 -10.34
N ALA A 145 -3.08 0.85 -11.53
CA ALA A 145 -2.80 2.25 -11.79
C ALA A 145 -3.54 2.71 -13.05
N SER A 146 -3.56 4.01 -13.33
CA SER A 146 -4.06 4.50 -14.61
C SER A 146 -3.05 4.24 -15.72
N ARG A 147 -1.76 4.44 -15.42
CA ARG A 147 -0.62 4.38 -16.35
C ARG A 147 0.59 3.72 -15.68
N PRO A 148 1.54 3.18 -16.46
CA PRO A 148 2.71 2.47 -15.93
C PRO A 148 3.63 3.31 -15.03
N GLU A 149 3.80 4.60 -15.32
CA GLU A 149 4.64 5.52 -14.55
C GLU A 149 4.15 5.77 -13.12
N GLU A 150 2.89 5.40 -12.81
CA GLU A 150 2.31 5.51 -11.49
C GLU A 150 2.68 4.33 -10.56
N PHE A 151 3.35 3.29 -11.06
CA PHE A 151 3.82 2.17 -10.25
C PHE A 151 5.12 2.48 -9.52
N GLY A 152 5.03 2.85 -8.24
CA GLY A 152 6.20 3.22 -7.45
C GLY A 152 7.22 2.10 -7.21
N TYR A 153 6.79 0.85 -7.23
CA TYR A 153 7.56 -0.34 -6.86
C TYR A 153 7.53 -1.44 -7.93
N LEU A 154 7.29 -1.10 -9.20
CA LEU A 154 7.14 -2.06 -10.30
C LEU A 154 8.32 -3.03 -10.39
N GLU A 155 9.54 -2.49 -10.47
CA GLU A 155 10.76 -3.28 -10.63
C GLU A 155 11.01 -4.17 -9.41
N GLU A 156 10.93 -3.60 -8.20
CA GLU A 156 11.15 -4.31 -6.95
C GLU A 156 10.17 -5.48 -6.77
N LEU A 157 8.87 -5.21 -6.93
CA LEU A 157 7.84 -6.24 -6.76
C LEU A 157 7.91 -7.32 -7.84
N THR A 158 8.30 -6.94 -9.06
CA THR A 158 8.54 -7.91 -10.16
C THR A 158 9.73 -8.80 -9.83
N GLU A 159 10.82 -8.25 -9.30
CA GLU A 159 12.00 -9.03 -8.91
C GLU A 159 11.69 -9.96 -7.73
N LEU A 160 10.97 -9.49 -6.72
CA LEU A 160 10.53 -10.33 -5.60
C LEU A 160 9.61 -11.47 -6.07
N ALA A 161 8.68 -11.20 -7.02
CA ALA A 161 7.82 -12.23 -7.59
C ALA A 161 8.57 -13.26 -8.43
N ARG A 162 9.71 -12.86 -9.01
CA ARG A 162 10.60 -13.77 -9.74
C ARG A 162 11.45 -14.63 -8.81
N ARG A 163 11.80 -14.08 -7.65
CA ARG A 163 12.68 -14.71 -6.66
C ARG A 163 11.96 -15.70 -5.75
N TYR A 164 10.68 -15.47 -5.46
CA TYR A 164 9.93 -16.22 -4.45
C TYR A 164 8.65 -16.84 -5.03
N ASP A 165 8.54 -18.15 -5.04
CA ASP A 165 7.39 -18.91 -5.55
C ASP A 165 6.10 -18.66 -4.73
N TRP A 166 6.22 -18.21 -3.48
CA TRP A 166 5.07 -17.88 -2.63
C TRP A 166 4.45 -16.52 -2.97
N PHE A 167 5.10 -15.69 -3.81
CA PHE A 167 4.63 -14.35 -4.15
C PHE A 167 4.38 -14.19 -5.65
N ARG A 168 3.24 -13.62 -6.01
CA ARG A 168 2.89 -13.21 -7.37
C ARG A 168 2.52 -11.74 -7.42
N TYR A 169 3.13 -11.01 -8.34
CA TYR A 169 2.84 -9.60 -8.59
C TYR A 169 2.11 -9.44 -9.93
N ILE A 170 1.00 -8.67 -9.92
CA ILE A 170 0.09 -8.50 -11.05
C ILE A 170 -0.18 -7.00 -11.21
N PRO A 171 0.69 -6.26 -11.91
CA PRO A 171 0.44 -4.86 -12.23
C PRO A 171 -0.57 -4.76 -13.38
N THR A 172 -1.61 -3.91 -13.22
CA THR A 172 -2.65 -3.68 -14.22
C THR A 172 -2.86 -2.19 -14.48
N VAL A 173 -3.02 -1.80 -15.76
CA VAL A 173 -3.32 -0.42 -16.13
C VAL A 173 -4.75 -0.28 -16.64
N SER A 174 -5.46 0.74 -16.14
CA SER A 174 -6.84 1.00 -16.52
C SER A 174 -6.97 1.88 -17.76
N ARG A 175 -5.89 2.52 -18.23
CA ARG A 175 -5.84 3.36 -19.45
C ARG A 175 -4.77 2.86 -20.42
N PRO A 176 -4.88 1.61 -20.93
CA PRO A 176 -3.85 1.01 -21.80
C PRO A 176 -3.65 1.79 -23.11
N TRP A 177 -4.65 2.55 -23.57
CA TRP A 177 -4.54 3.41 -24.76
C TRP A 177 -3.56 4.59 -24.57
N GLN A 178 -3.22 4.95 -23.32
CA GLN A 178 -2.20 5.96 -23.01
C GLN A 178 -0.81 5.36 -22.83
N ALA A 179 -0.68 4.04 -22.90
CA ALA A 179 0.57 3.30 -22.74
C ALA A 179 0.66 2.13 -23.73
N PRO A 180 0.82 2.42 -25.05
CA PRO A 180 0.77 1.38 -26.09
C PRO A 180 1.86 0.30 -25.94
N GLY A 181 3.00 0.62 -25.26
CA GLY A 181 4.08 -0.33 -24.97
C GLY A 181 3.87 -1.16 -23.70
N TRP A 182 2.72 -1.04 -23.02
CA TRP A 182 2.46 -1.81 -21.81
C TRP A 182 2.13 -3.27 -22.14
N GLU A 183 2.95 -4.19 -21.63
CA GLU A 183 2.81 -5.65 -21.84
C GLU A 183 2.15 -6.37 -20.67
N GLY A 184 1.92 -5.68 -19.53
CA GLY A 184 1.25 -6.23 -18.36
C GLY A 184 -0.26 -6.33 -18.52
N GLU A 185 -0.96 -6.63 -17.42
CA GLU A 185 -2.42 -6.74 -17.39
C GLU A 185 -3.10 -5.41 -17.72
N ARG A 186 -4.32 -5.48 -18.25
CA ARG A 186 -5.13 -4.34 -18.70
C ARG A 186 -6.53 -4.44 -18.11
N GLY A 187 -6.99 -3.36 -17.49
CA GLY A 187 -8.30 -3.28 -16.85
C GLY A 187 -8.23 -2.66 -15.47
N ARG A 188 -9.38 -2.37 -14.90
CA ARG A 188 -9.50 -1.92 -13.51
C ARG A 188 -9.32 -3.11 -12.57
N ALA A 189 -8.91 -2.82 -11.32
CA ALA A 189 -8.69 -3.85 -10.31
C ALA A 189 -9.92 -4.77 -10.14
N GLU A 190 -11.11 -4.18 -10.05
CA GLU A 190 -12.36 -4.91 -9.89
C GLU A 190 -12.69 -5.81 -11.09
N ASP A 191 -12.33 -5.39 -12.30
CA ASP A 191 -12.61 -6.15 -13.54
C ASP A 191 -11.72 -7.38 -13.67
N VAL A 192 -10.46 -7.29 -13.23
CA VAL A 192 -9.47 -8.36 -13.40
C VAL A 192 -9.28 -9.23 -12.15
N SER A 193 -9.77 -8.81 -10.99
CA SER A 193 -9.62 -9.57 -9.73
C SER A 193 -10.21 -10.99 -9.83
N ARG A 194 -11.41 -11.13 -10.40
CA ARG A 194 -12.06 -12.43 -10.56
C ARG A 194 -11.22 -13.40 -11.39
N LYS A 195 -10.68 -12.92 -12.52
CA LYS A 195 -9.80 -13.70 -13.38
C LYS A 195 -8.63 -14.31 -12.61
N TYR A 196 -7.98 -13.50 -11.75
CA TYR A 196 -6.80 -13.95 -11.00
C TYR A 196 -7.16 -14.84 -9.82
N LEU A 197 -8.25 -14.59 -9.12
CA LEU A 197 -8.76 -15.51 -8.10
C LEU A 197 -9.00 -16.90 -8.69
N ASP A 198 -9.69 -16.97 -9.85
CA ASP A 198 -9.99 -18.21 -10.54
C ASP A 198 -8.70 -18.89 -11.08
N GLN A 199 -7.81 -18.16 -11.73
CA GLN A 199 -6.54 -18.69 -12.28
C GLN A 199 -5.59 -19.22 -11.21
N LEU A 200 -5.54 -18.59 -10.04
CA LEU A 200 -4.69 -18.99 -8.93
C LEU A 200 -5.35 -20.05 -8.05
N GLY A 201 -6.64 -20.35 -8.28
CA GLY A 201 -7.42 -21.27 -7.46
C GLY A 201 -7.59 -20.77 -6.02
N PHE A 202 -7.72 -19.46 -5.83
CA PHE A 202 -7.93 -18.85 -4.53
C PHE A 202 -9.42 -18.91 -4.17
N ARG A 203 -9.77 -19.83 -3.28
CA ARG A 203 -11.14 -20.09 -2.90
C ARG A 203 -11.59 -19.25 -1.70
N PRO A 204 -12.88 -18.88 -1.60
CA PRO A 204 -13.39 -18.04 -0.53
C PRO A 204 -13.05 -18.52 0.89
N GLU A 205 -13.14 -19.82 1.11
CA GLU A 205 -12.90 -20.45 2.42
C GLU A 205 -11.42 -20.50 2.83
N GLU A 206 -10.49 -20.43 1.85
CA GLU A 206 -9.03 -20.53 2.07
C GLU A 206 -8.30 -19.21 1.91
N THR A 207 -8.99 -18.12 1.52
CA THR A 207 -8.38 -16.87 1.15
C THR A 207 -8.72 -15.73 2.12
N VAL A 208 -7.69 -14.97 2.52
CA VAL A 208 -7.84 -13.63 3.11
C VAL A 208 -7.64 -12.59 2.02
N VAL A 209 -8.55 -11.63 1.92
CA VAL A 209 -8.47 -10.54 0.94
C VAL A 209 -8.12 -9.22 1.63
N TYR A 210 -7.23 -8.44 1.02
CA TYR A 210 -6.80 -7.14 1.51
C TYR A 210 -7.02 -6.09 0.43
N LEU A 211 -7.74 -5.02 0.76
CA LEU A 211 -8.09 -3.95 -0.18
C LEU A 211 -7.56 -2.62 0.34
N CYS A 212 -6.78 -1.89 -0.47
CA CYS A 212 -6.24 -0.61 -0.06
C CYS A 212 -6.20 0.40 -1.22
N GLY A 213 -6.57 1.65 -0.94
CA GLY A 213 -6.50 2.77 -1.88
C GLY A 213 -7.86 3.40 -2.18
N ASN A 214 -8.24 3.48 -3.45
CA ASN A 214 -9.44 4.19 -3.92
C ASN A 214 -10.73 3.62 -3.31
N PRO A 215 -11.57 4.44 -2.64
CA PRO A 215 -12.80 3.98 -1.99
C PRO A 215 -13.78 3.29 -2.93
N ASN A 216 -13.94 3.79 -4.17
CA ASN A 216 -14.87 3.18 -5.13
C ASN A 216 -14.41 1.80 -5.55
N MET A 217 -13.11 1.60 -5.80
CA MET A 217 -12.53 0.28 -6.06
C MET A 217 -12.82 -0.67 -4.91
N ILE A 218 -12.60 -0.23 -3.68
CA ILE A 218 -12.79 -1.06 -2.47
C ILE A 218 -14.27 -1.48 -2.33
N VAL A 219 -15.20 -0.53 -2.42
CA VAL A 219 -16.64 -0.79 -2.30
C VAL A 219 -17.12 -1.74 -3.40
N ASN A 220 -16.72 -1.50 -4.65
CA ASN A 220 -17.11 -2.32 -5.78
C ASN A 220 -16.57 -3.76 -5.64
N LEU A 221 -15.29 -3.89 -5.32
CA LEU A 221 -14.66 -5.20 -5.21
C LEU A 221 -15.15 -5.98 -3.99
N GLU A 222 -15.34 -5.32 -2.84
CA GLU A 222 -15.94 -5.97 -1.66
C GLU A 222 -17.33 -6.55 -2.00
N GLY A 223 -18.17 -5.77 -2.68
CA GLY A 223 -19.47 -6.24 -3.13
C GLY A 223 -19.40 -7.45 -4.08
N LEU A 224 -18.41 -7.48 -4.99
CA LEU A 224 -18.15 -8.62 -5.87
C LEU A 224 -17.70 -9.86 -5.07
N LEU A 225 -16.79 -9.70 -4.13
CA LEU A 225 -16.26 -10.78 -3.29
C LEU A 225 -17.32 -11.39 -2.41
N LEU A 226 -18.15 -10.59 -1.77
CA LEU A 226 -19.27 -11.08 -0.93
C LEU A 226 -20.26 -11.91 -1.77
N ARG A 227 -20.62 -11.46 -2.98
CA ARG A 227 -21.46 -12.24 -3.90
C ARG A 227 -20.78 -13.52 -4.41
N ALA A 228 -19.45 -13.54 -4.46
CA ALA A 228 -18.67 -14.74 -4.80
C ALA A 228 -18.47 -15.70 -3.60
N GLY A 229 -19.06 -15.40 -2.44
CA GLY A 229 -19.04 -16.27 -1.26
C GLY A 229 -17.87 -16.03 -0.29
N PHE A 230 -17.09 -14.93 -0.47
CA PHE A 230 -16.06 -14.58 0.52
C PHE A 230 -16.70 -14.10 1.83
N ASP A 231 -16.16 -14.55 2.94
CA ASP A 231 -16.56 -14.10 4.26
C ASP A 231 -16.14 -12.65 4.49
N ALA A 232 -17.08 -11.81 4.95
CA ALA A 232 -16.81 -10.41 5.28
C ALA A 232 -15.67 -10.24 6.30
N HIS A 233 -15.54 -11.18 7.26
CA HIS A 233 -14.44 -11.19 8.22
C HIS A 233 -13.09 -11.56 7.63
N ALA A 234 -13.05 -12.14 6.43
CA ALA A 234 -11.82 -12.42 5.70
C ALA A 234 -11.43 -11.29 4.74
N ILE A 235 -12.23 -10.23 4.63
CA ILE A 235 -11.95 -9.04 3.83
C ILE A 235 -11.46 -7.91 4.74
N ARG A 236 -10.19 -7.56 4.60
CA ARG A 236 -9.51 -6.47 5.30
C ARG A 236 -9.43 -5.27 4.37
N ARG A 237 -9.70 -4.04 4.86
CA ARG A 237 -9.70 -2.85 4.00
C ARG A 237 -9.19 -1.61 4.69
N GLU A 238 -8.56 -0.72 3.90
CA GLU A 238 -8.19 0.63 4.29
C GLU A 238 -8.42 1.58 3.10
N MET A 239 -9.31 2.57 3.29
CA MET A 239 -9.71 3.51 2.25
C MET A 239 -8.89 4.79 2.34
N TYR A 240 -8.36 5.27 1.21
CA TYR A 240 -7.71 6.57 1.13
C TYR A 240 -8.71 7.61 0.62
N TRP A 241 -9.13 8.50 1.50
CA TRP A 241 -10.09 9.54 1.16
C TRP A 241 -9.37 10.77 0.61
N PRO A 242 -9.86 11.38 -0.50
CA PRO A 242 -9.41 12.70 -0.92
C PRO A 242 -9.66 13.74 0.18
N SER A 243 -8.76 14.74 0.28
CA SER A 243 -8.90 15.84 1.25
C SER A 243 -10.24 16.54 1.06
N GLY A 244 -11.03 16.69 2.16
CA GLY A 244 -12.35 17.34 2.14
C GLY A 244 -13.55 16.40 1.97
N ALA A 245 -13.35 15.11 1.71
CA ALA A 245 -14.45 14.15 1.79
C ALA A 245 -14.85 13.93 3.26
N PRO A 246 -16.16 13.83 3.60
CA PRO A 246 -16.58 13.50 4.95
C PRO A 246 -16.02 12.14 5.34
N VAL A 247 -15.31 12.09 6.46
CA VAL A 247 -14.81 10.85 7.05
C VAL A 247 -16.04 10.05 7.48
N GLY A 248 -16.35 8.97 6.78
CA GLY A 248 -17.47 8.11 7.11
C GLY A 248 -17.26 7.43 8.48
N PRO A 249 -18.33 6.95 9.15
CA PRO A 249 -18.29 6.44 10.52
C PRO A 249 -17.44 5.17 10.75
N HIS A 250 -16.74 4.69 9.74
CA HIS A 250 -15.89 3.48 9.80
C HIS A 250 -14.38 3.74 9.67
N SER A 251 -13.95 4.98 9.90
CA SER A 251 -12.53 5.40 9.81
C SER A 251 -11.87 5.49 11.20
N VAL A 252 -12.16 4.55 12.10
CA VAL A 252 -11.48 4.45 13.41
C VAL A 252 -11.00 3.02 13.63
#